data_8a131dda2c521afa672abba2a6d065ef
#
_entry.id   8a131dda2c521afa672abba2a6d065ef
#
_cell.length_a   1.000
_cell.length_b   1.000
_cell.length_c   1.000
_cell.angle_alpha   90.00
_cell.angle_beta   90.00
_cell.angle_gamma   90.00
#
_symmetry.space_group_name_H-M   'P 1'
#
loop_
_entity.id
_entity.type
_entity.pdbx_description
1 polymer ?
#
loop_
_entity_poly.entity_id
_entity_poly.type
_entity_poly.pdbx_seq_one_letter_code
_entity_poly.pdbx_strand_id
1 'polypeptide(L)'
;MTVAWWPEPTAGEIVWCHFPDNINPRPKSRPALILKVFDDEAPQFHVNVAYGRSQRTTTLYSGEFSILYERNPTAYQTAGLSYDTKFNLKQAIDLPYNTDWFSVPPAAPQGQIPNLGNLHASQVPAVQAAYRAAKA
;
A
#
# COMPACT_ATOMS: atom_id res chain seq x y z
N MET A 1 -18.50 -18.92 4.77
CA MET A 1 -17.03 -19.09 4.74
C MET A 1 -16.40 -18.18 5.78
N THR A 2 -15.43 -18.70 6.48
CA THR A 2 -14.72 -17.94 7.50
C THR A 2 -13.61 -17.15 6.84
N VAL A 3 -13.57 -15.84 7.08
CA VAL A 3 -12.49 -14.99 6.61
C VAL A 3 -11.23 -15.28 7.45
N ALA A 4 -10.10 -15.44 6.80
CA ALA A 4 -8.82 -15.60 7.48
C ALA A 4 -8.17 -14.24 7.69
N TRP A 5 -7.54 -14.05 8.84
CA TRP A 5 -6.83 -12.81 9.19
C TRP A 5 -5.34 -13.01 9.05
N TRP A 6 -4.67 -12.00 8.52
CA TRP A 6 -3.22 -12.04 8.35
C TRP A 6 -2.51 -11.71 9.66
N PRO A 7 -1.25 -12.18 9.83
CA PRO A 7 -0.45 -11.78 11.00
C PRO A 7 -0.26 -10.27 11.07
N GLU A 8 0.13 -9.78 12.23
CA GLU A 8 0.29 -8.35 12.47
C GLU A 8 1.19 -7.69 11.41
N PRO A 9 0.69 -6.67 10.69
CA PRO A 9 1.50 -5.90 9.76
C PRO A 9 2.22 -4.77 10.47
N THR A 10 3.09 -4.08 9.73
CA THR A 10 3.81 -2.91 10.24
C THR A 10 3.57 -1.71 9.31
N ALA A 11 3.37 -0.53 9.87
CA ALA A 11 3.29 0.70 9.08
C ALA A 11 4.56 0.86 8.24
N GLY A 12 4.40 1.25 6.98
CA GLY A 12 5.49 1.33 6.03
C GLY A 12 5.62 0.12 5.12
N GLU A 13 4.91 -0.97 5.41
CA GLU A 13 4.88 -2.11 4.49
C GLU A 13 4.11 -1.76 3.22
N ILE A 14 4.59 -2.29 2.09
CA ILE A 14 3.87 -2.26 0.82
C ILE A 14 3.21 -3.63 0.66
N VAL A 15 1.88 -3.65 0.53
CA VAL A 15 1.10 -4.89 0.55
C VAL A 15 0.25 -5.02 -0.71
N TRP A 16 -0.17 -6.27 -1.01
CA TRP A 16 -0.99 -6.60 -2.18
C TRP A 16 -2.45 -6.52 -1.79
N CYS A 17 -3.15 -5.50 -2.29
CA CYS A 17 -4.47 -5.11 -1.81
C CYS A 17 -5.51 -5.11 -2.93
N HIS A 18 -6.70 -5.65 -2.63
CA HIS A 18 -7.89 -5.52 -3.47
C HIS A 18 -8.61 -4.22 -3.06
N PHE A 19 -8.19 -3.11 -3.62
CA PHE A 19 -8.71 -1.82 -3.19
C PHE A 19 -10.17 -1.64 -3.66
N PRO A 20 -11.08 -1.12 -2.82
CA PRO A 20 -12.48 -0.94 -3.19
C PRO A 20 -12.64 -0.04 -4.41
N ASP A 21 -13.49 -0.48 -5.34
CA ASP A 21 -13.76 0.21 -6.59
C ASP A 21 -15.26 0.18 -6.85
N ASN A 22 -15.86 1.34 -7.02
CA ASN A 22 -17.30 1.45 -7.28
C ASN A 22 -17.68 0.97 -8.68
N ILE A 23 -16.73 0.88 -9.59
CA ILE A 23 -16.98 0.55 -11.00
C ILE A 23 -16.81 -0.96 -11.23
N ASN A 24 -15.88 -1.59 -10.56
CA ASN A 24 -15.53 -2.99 -10.79
C ASN A 24 -15.82 -3.82 -9.54
N PRO A 25 -16.75 -4.81 -9.60
CA PRO A 25 -17.05 -5.66 -8.45
C PRO A 25 -15.88 -6.56 -8.04
N ARG A 26 -14.89 -6.73 -8.93
CA ARG A 26 -13.67 -7.51 -8.65
C ARG A 26 -12.45 -6.65 -8.98
N PRO A 27 -12.12 -5.68 -8.12
CA PRO A 27 -10.99 -4.81 -8.38
C PRO A 27 -9.69 -5.62 -8.44
N LYS A 28 -8.78 -5.20 -9.31
CA LYS A 28 -7.47 -5.83 -9.41
C LYS A 28 -6.68 -5.56 -8.14
N SER A 29 -5.87 -6.55 -7.74
CA SER A 29 -4.92 -6.35 -6.67
C SER A 29 -3.82 -5.39 -7.12
N ARG A 30 -3.42 -4.49 -6.23
CA ARG A 30 -2.41 -3.49 -6.49
C ARG A 30 -1.57 -3.24 -5.24
N PRO A 31 -0.38 -2.67 -5.38
CA PRO A 31 0.38 -2.25 -4.21
C PRO A 31 -0.38 -1.19 -3.42
N ALA A 32 -0.31 -1.29 -2.10
CA ALA A 32 -0.84 -0.28 -1.19
C ALA A 32 0.14 -0.07 -0.06
N LEU A 33 0.29 1.19 0.37
CA LEU A 33 1.18 1.54 1.47
C LEU A 33 0.39 1.56 2.76
N ILE A 34 0.83 0.78 3.76
CA ILE A 34 0.23 0.82 5.09
C ILE A 34 0.74 2.08 5.82
N LEU A 35 -0.19 2.97 6.16
CA LEU A 35 0.10 4.20 6.88
C LEU A 35 -0.03 4.03 8.38
N LYS A 36 -1.03 3.26 8.83
CA LYS A 36 -1.29 3.00 10.24
C LYS A 36 -1.79 1.58 10.44
N VAL A 37 -1.50 1.02 11.60
CA VAL A 37 -2.01 -0.27 12.04
C VAL A 37 -2.84 -0.05 13.30
N PHE A 38 -4.05 -0.60 13.34
CA PHE A 38 -4.96 -0.54 14.49
C PHE A 38 -5.00 -1.92 15.14
N ASP A 39 -4.64 -1.99 16.40
CA ASP A 39 -4.52 -3.26 17.16
C ASP A 39 -5.57 -3.41 18.27
N ASP A 40 -6.53 -2.49 18.34
CA ASP A 40 -7.53 -2.51 19.39
C ASP A 40 -8.42 -3.75 19.34
N GLU A 41 -8.48 -4.44 18.20
CA GLU A 41 -9.20 -5.70 18.05
C GLU A 41 -8.26 -6.90 17.77
N ALA A 42 -7.00 -6.79 18.19
CA ALA A 42 -6.03 -7.86 17.96
C ALA A 42 -6.54 -9.20 18.50
N PRO A 43 -6.28 -10.33 17.80
CA PRO A 43 -5.39 -10.49 16.64
C PRO A 43 -6.04 -10.15 15.28
N GLN A 44 -7.17 -9.48 15.26
CA GLN A 44 -7.86 -9.03 14.06
C GLN A 44 -7.46 -7.58 13.80
N PHE A 45 -6.39 -7.38 13.03
CA PHE A 45 -5.84 -6.06 12.79
C PHE A 45 -6.60 -5.33 11.69
N HIS A 46 -6.69 -4.00 11.82
CA HIS A 46 -7.17 -3.12 10.76
C HIS A 46 -6.01 -2.20 10.36
N VAL A 47 -6.03 -1.75 9.11
CA VAL A 47 -4.96 -0.90 8.57
C VAL A 47 -5.56 0.27 7.82
N ASN A 48 -4.84 1.40 7.86
CA ASN A 48 -5.11 2.54 6.98
C ASN A 48 -4.11 2.47 5.84
N VAL A 49 -4.60 2.37 4.59
CA VAL A 49 -3.76 2.14 3.42
C VAL A 49 -3.98 3.19 2.36
N ALA A 50 -2.90 3.56 1.69
CA ALA A 50 -2.90 4.44 0.54
C ALA A 50 -2.73 3.59 -0.73
N TYR A 51 -3.64 3.76 -1.66
CA TYR A 51 -3.72 3.00 -2.90
C TYR A 51 -2.60 3.41 -3.86
N GLY A 52 -1.97 2.43 -4.49
CA GLY A 52 -0.95 2.63 -5.51
C GLY A 52 -1.49 2.40 -6.92
N ARG A 53 -1.08 3.24 -7.86
CA ARG A 53 -1.44 3.08 -9.27
C ARG A 53 -0.21 3.28 -10.16
N SER A 54 -0.21 2.59 -11.30
CA SER A 54 0.92 2.58 -12.21
C SER A 54 0.75 3.51 -13.42
N GLN A 55 -0.32 4.31 -13.44
CA GLN A 55 -0.59 5.24 -14.54
C GLN A 55 -0.30 6.66 -14.11
N ARG A 56 0.21 7.47 -15.05
CA ARG A 56 0.49 8.89 -14.84
C ARG A 56 1.39 9.13 -13.62
N THR A 57 2.40 8.29 -13.46
CA THR A 57 3.23 8.30 -12.25
C THR A 57 4.12 9.52 -12.14
N THR A 58 4.33 10.26 -13.24
CA THR A 58 5.11 11.50 -13.23
C THR A 58 4.26 12.74 -13.01
N THR A 59 2.93 12.62 -13.03
CA THR A 59 2.01 13.73 -12.77
C THR A 59 1.44 13.56 -11.37
N LEU A 60 1.93 14.36 -10.42
CA LEU A 60 1.51 14.27 -9.01
C LEU A 60 0.56 15.39 -8.65
N TYR A 61 -0.56 15.00 -8.06
CA TYR A 61 -1.52 15.92 -7.45
C TYR A 61 -1.23 16.02 -5.96
N SER A 62 -1.85 17.01 -5.30
CA SER A 62 -1.71 17.20 -3.86
C SER A 62 -2.08 15.91 -3.11
N GLY A 63 -1.22 15.49 -2.19
CA GLY A 63 -1.41 14.25 -1.42
C GLY A 63 -0.85 13.01 -2.09
N GLU A 64 -0.22 13.15 -3.26
CA GLU A 64 0.41 12.03 -3.96
C GLU A 64 1.94 12.07 -3.84
N PHE A 65 2.55 10.88 -3.85
CA PHE A 65 4.00 10.72 -4.04
C PHE A 65 4.25 9.50 -4.92
N SER A 66 5.39 9.46 -5.56
CA SER A 66 5.73 8.36 -6.48
C SER A 66 7.05 7.71 -6.12
N ILE A 67 7.17 6.43 -6.48
CA ILE A 67 8.43 5.68 -6.45
C ILE A 67 8.67 5.23 -7.88
N LEU A 68 9.71 5.82 -8.50
CA LEU A 68 10.04 5.59 -9.90
C LEU A 68 11.37 4.84 -9.99
N TYR A 69 11.43 3.84 -10.85
CA TYR A 69 12.65 3.03 -11.03
C TYR A 69 13.85 3.91 -11.39
N GLU A 70 13.67 4.83 -12.33
CA GLU A 70 14.79 5.68 -12.80
C GLU A 70 15.34 6.61 -11.71
N ARG A 71 14.45 7.18 -10.90
CA ARG A 71 14.84 8.16 -9.87
C ARG A 71 15.25 7.51 -8.57
N ASN A 72 14.57 6.41 -8.21
CA ASN A 72 14.67 5.82 -6.88
C ASN A 72 14.82 4.30 -7.02
N PRO A 73 15.88 3.80 -7.69
CA PRO A 73 15.98 2.35 -7.94
C PRO A 73 16.03 1.52 -6.66
N THR A 74 16.73 1.99 -5.63
CA THR A 74 16.80 1.28 -4.36
C THR A 74 15.45 1.25 -3.66
N ALA A 75 14.75 2.40 -3.60
CA ALA A 75 13.42 2.47 -3.00
C ALA A 75 12.40 1.62 -3.76
N TYR A 76 12.51 1.60 -5.08
CA TYR A 76 11.67 0.79 -5.95
C TYR A 76 11.84 -0.70 -5.64
N GLN A 77 13.08 -1.16 -5.52
CA GLN A 77 13.38 -2.56 -5.22
C GLN A 77 12.97 -2.92 -3.79
N THR A 78 13.23 -2.04 -2.83
CA THR A 78 12.87 -2.26 -1.43
C THR A 78 11.35 -2.38 -1.27
N ALA A 79 10.59 -1.62 -2.04
CA ALA A 79 9.14 -1.68 -2.02
C ALA A 79 8.56 -2.89 -2.74
N GLY A 80 9.39 -3.64 -3.47
CA GLY A 80 8.94 -4.83 -4.21
C GLY A 80 8.07 -4.52 -5.41
N LEU A 81 8.23 -3.35 -6.00
CA LEU A 81 7.39 -2.91 -7.12
C LEU A 81 7.84 -3.55 -8.43
N SER A 82 6.86 -3.78 -9.33
CA SER A 82 7.10 -4.25 -10.69
C SER A 82 6.89 -3.13 -11.73
N TYR A 83 6.29 -2.02 -11.32
CA TYR A 83 6.01 -0.86 -12.15
C TYR A 83 6.25 0.40 -11.33
N ASP A 84 6.59 1.49 -12.02
CA ASP A 84 6.53 2.81 -11.40
C ASP A 84 5.15 2.99 -10.79
N THR A 85 5.10 3.52 -9.57
CA THR A 85 3.87 3.58 -8.80
C THR A 85 3.76 4.91 -8.10
N LYS A 86 2.56 5.49 -8.08
CA LYS A 86 2.25 6.63 -7.21
C LYS A 86 1.15 6.25 -6.24
N PHE A 87 1.24 6.80 -5.03
CA PHE A 87 0.30 6.54 -3.94
C PHE A 87 -0.46 7.82 -3.62
N ASN A 88 -1.76 7.69 -3.38
CA ASN A 88 -2.63 8.85 -3.09
C ASN A 88 -3.09 8.79 -1.64
N LEU A 89 -2.51 9.65 -0.80
CA LEU A 89 -2.83 9.69 0.63
C LEU A 89 -4.16 10.38 0.91
N LYS A 90 -4.69 11.18 -0.02
CA LYS A 90 -6.03 11.75 0.12
C LYS A 90 -7.14 10.71 0.04
N GLN A 91 -6.86 9.58 -0.60
CA GLN A 91 -7.82 8.48 -0.76
C GLN A 91 -7.46 7.28 0.10
N ALA A 92 -6.70 7.51 1.18
CA ALA A 92 -6.40 6.46 2.14
C ALA A 92 -7.68 6.04 2.86
N ILE A 93 -7.84 4.72 3.06
CA ILE A 93 -9.00 4.15 3.72
C ILE A 93 -8.60 3.11 4.75
N ASP A 94 -9.49 2.85 5.68
CA ASP A 94 -9.32 1.80 6.67
C ASP A 94 -9.93 0.49 6.15
N LEU A 95 -9.16 -0.59 6.24
CA LEU A 95 -9.60 -1.91 5.82
C LEU A 95 -9.23 -2.95 6.87
N PRO A 96 -10.07 -3.99 7.04
CA PRO A 96 -9.66 -5.15 7.85
C PRO A 96 -8.53 -5.90 7.14
N TYR A 97 -7.50 -6.26 7.91
CA TYR A 97 -6.33 -6.94 7.35
C TYR A 97 -6.58 -8.44 7.26
N ASN A 98 -7.42 -8.82 6.31
CA ASN A 98 -7.88 -10.20 6.12
C ASN A 98 -7.90 -10.58 4.64
N THR A 99 -8.32 -11.81 4.36
CA THR A 99 -8.29 -12.35 3.00
C THR A 99 -9.34 -11.76 2.07
N ASP A 100 -10.30 -10.97 2.58
CA ASP A 100 -11.25 -10.27 1.72
C ASP A 100 -10.58 -9.13 0.93
N TRP A 101 -9.57 -8.49 1.53
CA TRP A 101 -8.97 -7.29 0.97
C TRP A 101 -7.49 -7.44 0.62
N PHE A 102 -6.82 -8.45 1.17
CA PHE A 102 -5.38 -8.62 0.99
C PHE A 102 -5.07 -10.07 0.61
N SER A 103 -4.17 -10.25 -0.35
CA SER A 103 -3.77 -11.58 -0.80
C SER A 103 -2.26 -11.64 -1.02
N VAL A 104 -1.74 -12.86 -1.07
CA VAL A 104 -0.31 -13.08 -1.35
C VAL A 104 -0.03 -12.61 -2.78
N PRO A 105 0.96 -11.73 -2.99
CA PRO A 105 1.29 -11.28 -4.35
C PRO A 105 1.91 -12.39 -5.17
N PRO A 106 1.89 -12.26 -6.52
CA PRO A 106 2.56 -13.21 -7.40
C PRO A 106 4.03 -13.37 -7.00
N ALA A 107 4.54 -14.59 -7.09
CA ALA A 107 5.90 -14.97 -6.70
C ALA A 107 6.17 -14.89 -5.19
N ALA A 108 5.22 -14.46 -4.37
CA ALA A 108 5.31 -14.42 -2.90
C ALA A 108 6.68 -13.95 -2.41
N PRO A 109 7.11 -12.71 -2.73
CA PRO A 109 8.49 -12.28 -2.48
C PRO A 109 8.87 -12.24 -0.99
N GLN A 110 7.88 -12.14 -0.10
CA GLN A 110 8.10 -12.12 1.34
C GLN A 110 7.45 -13.34 2.02
N GLY A 111 7.23 -14.44 1.27
CA GLY A 111 6.56 -15.62 1.78
C GLY A 111 5.05 -15.56 1.57
N GLN A 112 4.32 -16.39 2.32
CA GLN A 112 2.87 -16.54 2.15
C GLN A 112 2.11 -15.50 2.97
N ILE A 113 2.45 -14.23 2.77
CA ILE A 113 1.80 -13.06 3.38
C ILE A 113 1.59 -12.00 2.30
N PRO A 114 0.71 -11.01 2.52
CA PRO A 114 0.43 -9.98 1.51
C PRO A 114 1.57 -9.01 1.23
N ASN A 115 2.67 -9.10 1.92
CA ASN A 115 3.78 -8.15 1.86
C ASN A 115 4.54 -8.25 0.55
N LEU A 116 4.67 -7.13 -0.18
CA LEU A 116 5.54 -6.98 -1.35
C LEU A 116 6.94 -6.52 -0.95
N GLY A 117 7.03 -5.65 0.04
CA GLY A 117 8.25 -5.03 0.47
C GLY A 117 7.97 -3.93 1.49
N ASN A 118 8.88 -2.98 1.60
CA ASN A 118 8.79 -1.92 2.59
C ASN A 118 9.09 -0.57 1.97
N LEU A 119 8.58 0.49 2.61
CA LEU A 119 8.94 1.85 2.24
C LEU A 119 10.40 2.11 2.64
N HIS A 120 11.23 2.47 1.66
CA HIS A 120 12.62 2.81 1.93
C HIS A 120 12.70 4.14 2.70
N ALA A 121 13.67 4.25 3.61
CA ALA A 121 13.82 5.44 4.45
C ALA A 121 13.96 6.72 3.64
N SER A 122 14.58 6.65 2.44
CA SER A 122 14.72 7.81 1.56
C SER A 122 13.40 8.40 1.10
N GLN A 123 12.31 7.63 1.18
CA GLN A 123 10.97 8.09 0.73
C GLN A 123 10.14 8.69 1.87
N VAL A 124 10.61 8.60 3.11
CA VAL A 124 9.86 9.11 4.26
C VAL A 124 9.55 10.61 4.13
N PRO A 125 10.50 11.48 3.72
CA PRO A 125 10.15 12.90 3.52
C PRO A 125 9.04 13.13 2.50
N ALA A 126 9.03 12.36 1.39
CA ALA A 126 7.99 12.49 0.37
C ALA A 126 6.62 12.06 0.92
N VAL A 127 6.60 10.97 1.71
CA VAL A 127 5.36 10.49 2.34
C VAL A 127 4.85 11.54 3.34
N GLN A 128 5.73 12.10 4.16
CA GLN A 128 5.35 13.14 5.13
C GLN A 128 4.79 14.38 4.45
N ALA A 129 5.42 14.81 3.35
CA ALA A 129 4.93 15.95 2.58
C ALA A 129 3.56 15.66 1.98
N ALA A 130 3.37 14.46 1.41
CA ALA A 130 2.09 14.06 0.85
C ALA A 130 1.00 13.96 1.93
N TYR A 131 1.37 13.47 3.10
CA TYR A 131 0.44 13.37 4.24
C TYR A 131 -0.03 14.76 4.68
N ARG A 132 0.91 15.71 4.84
CA ARG A 132 0.55 17.09 5.19
C ARG A 132 -0.35 17.71 4.14
N ALA A 133 -0.06 17.51 2.86
CA ALA A 133 -0.88 18.04 1.77
C ALA A 133 -2.28 17.41 1.77
N ALA A 134 -2.38 16.12 2.11
CA ALA A 134 -3.66 15.42 2.19
C ALA A 134 -4.54 15.94 3.34
N LYS A 135 -3.91 16.46 4.39
CA LYS A 135 -4.61 16.99 5.58
C LYS A 135 -4.94 18.49 5.47
N ALA A 136 -4.35 19.16 4.49
CA ALA A 136 -4.56 20.60 4.31
C ALA A 136 -5.98 20.93 3.81
#